data_bb063d5d719a021392f0e16dd7f184e0
#
_entry.id   bb063d5d719a021392f0e16dd7f184e0
#
_cell.length_a   1.000
_cell.length_b   1.000
_cell.length_c   1.000
_cell.angle_alpha   90.00
_cell.angle_beta   90.00
_cell.angle_gamma   90.00
#
_symmetry.space_group_name_H-M   'P 1'
#
loop_
_entity.id
_entity.type
_entity.pdbx_description
1 polymer ?
#
loop_
_entity_poly.entity_id
_entity_poly.type
_entity_poly.pdbx_seq_one_letter_code
_entity_poly.pdbx_strand_id
1 'polypeptide(L)'
;PAAVEAFLKDYAASVDWVNVNTADAAALIGEYSIVDAAVAEKALPYCNIVCLTGADLLEALPGYLEVLYNASPAAVGGEMPDNSFYFA
;
A
#
# COMPACT_ATOMS: atom_id res chain seq x y z
N PRO A 1 6.24 12.50 13.82
CA PRO A 1 6.51 11.74 15.04
C PRO A 1 7.43 10.54 14.79
N ALA A 2 8.35 10.32 15.71
CA ALA A 2 9.36 9.25 15.57
C ALA A 2 8.74 7.85 15.48
N ALA A 3 7.63 7.62 16.19
CA ALA A 3 6.95 6.32 16.17
C ALA A 3 6.34 6.03 14.80
N VAL A 4 5.78 7.03 14.13
CA VAL A 4 5.23 6.89 12.78
C VAL A 4 6.34 6.63 11.78
N GLU A 5 7.45 7.35 11.87
CA GLU A 5 8.61 7.16 10.99
C GLU A 5 9.19 5.76 11.14
N ALA A 6 9.32 5.27 12.38
CA ALA A 6 9.80 3.92 12.65
C ALA A 6 8.85 2.86 12.06
N PHE A 7 7.54 3.04 12.21
CA PHE A 7 6.55 2.16 11.62
C PHE A 7 6.67 2.11 10.09
N LEU A 8 6.79 3.26 9.45
CA LEU A 8 6.89 3.33 7.99
C LEU A 8 8.15 2.64 7.48
N LYS A 9 9.26 2.76 8.21
CA LYS A 9 10.49 2.06 7.87
C LYS A 9 10.32 0.54 7.92
N ASP A 10 9.69 0.04 8.97
CA ASP A 10 9.42 -1.39 9.13
C ASP A 10 8.43 -1.89 8.07
N TYR A 11 7.42 -1.10 7.78
CA TYR A 11 6.42 -1.44 6.77
C TYR A 11 7.06 -1.52 5.38
N ALA A 12 7.91 -0.55 5.02
CA ALA A 12 8.63 -0.56 3.75
C ALA A 12 9.53 -1.80 3.62
N ALA A 13 10.23 -2.16 4.69
CA ALA A 13 11.07 -3.35 4.71
C ALA A 13 10.23 -4.63 4.51
N SER A 14 9.05 -4.70 5.11
CA SER A 14 8.13 -5.82 4.94
C SER A 14 7.63 -5.94 3.51
N VAL A 15 7.29 -4.81 2.87
CA VAL A 15 6.86 -4.78 1.46
C VAL A 15 7.98 -5.27 0.55
N ASP A 16 9.20 -4.79 0.76
CA ASP A 16 10.37 -5.23 -0.01
C ASP A 16 10.61 -6.73 0.14
N TRP A 17 10.49 -7.25 1.36
CA TRP A 17 10.67 -8.66 1.64
C TRP A 17 9.65 -9.52 0.88
N VAL A 18 8.38 -9.12 0.90
CA VAL A 18 7.31 -9.84 0.18
C VAL A 18 7.62 -9.89 -1.32
N ASN A 19 8.07 -8.79 -1.90
CA ASN A 19 8.32 -8.70 -3.34
C ASN A 19 9.51 -9.54 -3.80
N VAL A 20 10.52 -9.76 -2.94
CA VAL A 20 11.69 -10.59 -3.28
C VAL A 20 11.62 -12.01 -2.74
N ASN A 21 10.69 -12.31 -1.82
CA ASN A 21 10.49 -13.62 -1.22
C ASN A 21 9.05 -14.11 -1.41
N THR A 22 8.53 -14.02 -2.62
CA THR A 22 7.13 -14.29 -2.94
C THR A 22 6.67 -15.69 -2.47
N ALA A 23 7.47 -16.72 -2.68
CA ALA A 23 7.12 -18.07 -2.27
C ALA A 23 7.01 -18.21 -0.75
N ASP A 24 7.97 -17.62 0.00
CA ASP A 24 7.96 -17.66 1.45
C ASP A 24 6.82 -16.82 2.02
N ALA A 25 6.54 -15.67 1.40
CA ALA A 25 5.40 -14.82 1.77
C ALA A 25 4.08 -15.57 1.56
N ALA A 26 3.93 -16.26 0.45
CA ALA A 26 2.74 -17.06 0.15
C ALA A 26 2.55 -18.20 1.17
N ALA A 27 3.64 -18.84 1.58
CA ALA A 27 3.58 -19.88 2.61
C ALA A 27 3.07 -19.34 3.95
N LEU A 28 3.53 -18.15 4.35
CA LEU A 28 3.04 -17.48 5.58
C LEU A 28 1.56 -17.10 5.45
N ILE A 29 1.14 -16.59 4.31
CA ILE A 29 -0.26 -16.25 4.05
C ILE A 29 -1.13 -17.48 4.21
N GLY A 30 -0.70 -18.64 3.70
CA GLY A 30 -1.39 -19.90 3.86
C GLY A 30 -1.41 -20.38 5.31
N GLU A 31 -0.30 -20.25 6.03
CA GLU A 31 -0.19 -20.63 7.43
C GLU A 31 -1.16 -19.84 8.32
N TYR A 32 -1.33 -18.55 8.07
CA TYR A 32 -2.27 -17.71 8.81
C TYR A 32 -3.70 -17.77 8.26
N SER A 33 -3.96 -18.67 7.32
CA SER A 33 -5.32 -18.89 6.76
C SER A 33 -5.96 -17.65 6.13
N ILE A 34 -5.15 -16.75 5.58
CA ILE A 34 -5.65 -15.57 4.87
C ILE A 34 -6.23 -15.99 3.52
N VAL A 35 -5.41 -16.66 2.72
CA VAL A 35 -5.82 -17.35 1.49
C VAL A 35 -4.93 -18.58 1.33
N ASP A 36 -5.31 -19.50 0.40
CA ASP A 36 -4.51 -20.67 0.10
C ASP A 36 -3.12 -20.28 -0.43
N ALA A 37 -2.07 -20.93 0.06
CA ALA A 37 -0.68 -20.60 -0.29
C ALA A 37 -0.41 -20.66 -1.79
N ALA A 38 -0.95 -21.66 -2.48
CA ALA A 38 -0.76 -21.81 -3.93
C ALA A 38 -1.41 -20.66 -4.71
N VAL A 39 -2.56 -20.18 -4.25
CA VAL A 39 -3.25 -19.03 -4.84
C VAL A 39 -2.46 -17.76 -4.58
N ALA A 40 -1.98 -17.56 -3.35
CA ALA A 40 -1.19 -16.39 -2.97
C ALA A 40 0.09 -16.29 -3.80
N GLU A 41 0.79 -17.40 -4.00
CA GLU A 41 2.04 -17.41 -4.79
C GLU A 41 1.83 -16.94 -6.22
N LYS A 42 0.70 -17.31 -6.83
CA LYS A 42 0.35 -16.88 -8.18
C LYS A 42 -0.13 -15.43 -8.23
N ALA A 43 -0.85 -14.99 -7.21
CA ALA A 43 -1.48 -13.67 -7.19
C ALA A 43 -0.53 -12.53 -6.77
N LEU A 44 0.42 -12.77 -5.87
CA LEU A 44 1.28 -11.73 -5.32
C LEU A 44 1.99 -10.88 -6.37
N PRO A 45 2.56 -11.44 -7.45
CA PRO A 45 3.22 -10.61 -8.47
C PRO A 45 2.28 -9.62 -9.17
N TYR A 46 0.99 -9.89 -9.16
CA TYR A 46 -0.02 -9.04 -9.82
C TYR A 46 -0.73 -8.08 -8.87
N CYS A 47 -0.42 -8.14 -7.58
CA CYS A 47 -1.07 -7.28 -6.58
C CYS A 47 -0.51 -5.85 -6.55
N ASN A 48 0.62 -5.59 -7.21
CA ASN A 48 1.27 -4.29 -7.21
C ASN A 48 1.52 -3.76 -5.80
N ILE A 49 2.09 -4.62 -4.94
CA ILE A 49 2.34 -4.27 -3.54
C ILE A 49 3.52 -3.31 -3.48
N VAL A 50 3.26 -2.09 -3.03
CA VAL A 50 4.26 -1.03 -2.90
C VAL A 50 4.07 -0.29 -1.59
N CYS A 51 5.10 0.44 -1.16
CA CYS A 51 5.03 1.34 -0.03
C CYS A 51 5.48 2.72 -0.51
N LEU A 52 4.52 3.61 -0.70
CA LEU A 52 4.79 4.98 -1.15
C LEU A 52 4.69 5.92 0.04
N THR A 53 5.77 6.65 0.32
CA THR A 53 5.84 7.61 1.42
C THR A 53 6.53 8.89 0.97
N GLY A 54 6.41 9.95 1.76
CA GLY A 54 7.12 11.21 1.52
C GLY A 54 6.82 11.80 0.15
N ALA A 55 7.86 12.13 -0.60
CA ALA A 55 7.73 12.75 -1.92
C ALA A 55 7.03 11.86 -2.94
N ASP A 56 7.29 10.55 -2.90
CA ASP A 56 6.63 9.60 -3.81
C ASP A 56 5.12 9.56 -3.57
N LEU A 57 4.70 9.61 -2.31
CA LEU A 57 3.28 9.66 -1.95
C LEU A 57 2.64 10.96 -2.46
N LEU A 58 3.31 12.10 -2.26
CA LEU A 58 2.81 13.39 -2.71
C LEU A 58 2.70 13.48 -4.23
N GLU A 59 3.55 12.77 -4.96
CA GLU A 59 3.50 12.73 -6.42
C GLU A 59 2.39 11.83 -6.94
N ALA A 60 2.20 10.65 -6.34
CA ALA A 60 1.31 9.62 -6.87
C ALA A 60 -0.14 9.73 -6.39
N LEU A 61 -0.35 9.95 -5.08
CA LEU A 61 -1.68 9.85 -4.48
C LEU A 61 -2.66 10.93 -4.91
N PRO A 62 -2.28 12.21 -5.04
CA PRO A 62 -3.23 13.25 -5.45
C PRO A 62 -3.90 12.98 -6.80
N GLY A 63 -3.15 12.47 -7.77
CA GLY A 63 -3.70 12.12 -9.08
C GLY A 63 -4.73 11.01 -9.01
N TYR A 64 -4.47 9.99 -8.21
CA TYR A 64 -5.40 8.90 -7.98
C TYR A 64 -6.68 9.38 -7.30
N LEU A 65 -6.55 10.20 -6.26
CA LEU A 65 -7.70 10.77 -5.55
C LEU A 65 -8.52 11.68 -6.46
N GLU A 66 -7.88 12.42 -7.35
CA GLU A 66 -8.57 13.28 -8.33
C GLU A 66 -9.44 12.46 -9.28
N VAL A 67 -8.94 11.32 -9.75
CA VAL A 67 -9.72 10.39 -10.58
C VAL A 67 -10.96 9.90 -9.83
N LEU A 68 -10.79 9.51 -8.57
CA LEU A 68 -11.91 9.09 -7.72
C LEU A 68 -12.90 10.23 -7.49
N TYR A 69 -12.41 11.44 -7.21
CA TYR A 69 -13.24 12.61 -6.99
C TYR A 69 -14.09 12.94 -8.24
N ASN A 70 -13.48 12.92 -9.41
CA ASN A 70 -14.17 13.22 -10.66
C ASN A 70 -15.25 12.18 -10.99
N ALA A 71 -15.00 10.91 -10.64
CA ALA A 71 -15.98 9.84 -10.83
C ALA A 71 -17.11 9.91 -9.79
N SER A 72 -16.77 10.16 -8.53
CA SER A 72 -17.73 10.27 -7.43
C SER A 72 -17.10 11.07 -6.29
N PRO A 73 -17.48 12.35 -6.08
CA PRO A 73 -16.90 13.14 -4.99
C PRO A 73 -17.02 12.48 -3.60
N ALA A 74 -18.09 11.72 -3.36
CA ALA A 74 -18.30 11.01 -2.10
C ALA A 74 -17.22 9.96 -1.82
N ALA A 75 -16.55 9.44 -2.86
CA ALA A 75 -15.49 8.46 -2.70
C ALA A 75 -14.27 9.01 -1.95
N VAL A 76 -14.10 10.34 -1.95
CA VAL A 76 -13.01 11.02 -1.24
C VAL A 76 -13.54 11.94 -0.13
N GLY A 77 -14.75 11.69 0.36
CA GLY A 77 -15.34 12.47 1.45
C GLY A 77 -16.02 13.76 1.04
N GLY A 78 -16.27 13.98 -0.24
CA GLY A 78 -16.97 15.14 -0.77
C GLY A 78 -16.10 16.25 -1.33
N GLU A 79 -14.83 16.33 -0.91
CA GLU A 79 -13.86 17.30 -1.42
C GLU A 79 -12.46 16.72 -1.41
N MET A 80 -11.59 17.27 -2.25
CA MET A 80 -10.20 16.84 -2.30
C MET A 80 -9.45 17.27 -1.03
N PRO A 81 -8.57 16.40 -0.46
CA PRO A 81 -7.78 16.77 0.70
C PRO A 81 -6.74 17.83 0.36
N ASP A 82 -6.41 18.67 1.33
CA ASP A 82 -5.31 19.62 1.21
C ASP A 82 -3.97 18.98 1.61
N ASN A 83 -2.90 19.77 1.61
CA ASN A 83 -1.55 19.26 1.89
C ASN A 83 -1.38 18.70 3.31
N SER A 84 -2.24 19.10 4.26
CA SER A 84 -2.14 18.61 5.64
C SER A 84 -2.56 17.15 5.78
N PHE A 85 -3.24 16.60 4.78
CA PHE A 85 -3.64 15.20 4.75
C PHE A 85 -2.45 14.25 4.61
N TYR A 86 -1.40 14.68 3.93
CA TYR A 86 -0.27 13.81 3.59
C TYR A 86 0.83 13.88 4.64
N PHE A 87 1.25 12.72 5.14
CA PHE A 87 2.45 12.61 5.95
C PHE A 87 3.66 12.54 5.03
N ALA A 88 4.50 13.58 5.09
CA ALA A 88 5.69 13.65 4.23
C ALA A 88 6.94 13.96 5.03
#